data_43fca292a17520cf24012e3cfdae45f0
#
_entry.id   43fca292a17520cf24012e3cfdae45f0
#
_cell.length_a   1.000
_cell.length_b   1.000
_cell.length_c   1.000
_cell.angle_alpha   90.00
_cell.angle_beta   90.00
_cell.angle_gamma   90.00
#
_symmetry.space_group_name_H-M   'P 1'
#
loop_
_entity.id
_entity.type
_entity.pdbx_description
1 polymer ?
#
loop_
_entity_poly.entity_id
_entity_poly.type
_entity_poly.pdbx_seq_one_letter_code
_entity_poly.pdbx_strand_id
1 'polypeptide(L)'
;YKKQGMMTLEEAQHQVDCWIKKYGVRYFSELTNMAVLTEEVGELARVMSRKYGDQSFKEGEKDNIDDEIADVLWVLLCIANQTGVNVTEAFARNLEKKTQRDSARHINNPKLQDHGEE
;
A
#
# COMPACT_ATOMS: atom_id res chain seq x y z
N TYR A 1 24.80 9.55 -2.25
CA TYR A 1 24.92 8.40 -1.34
C TYR A 1 23.61 8.13 -0.62
N LYS A 2 23.24 6.89 -0.53
CA LYS A 2 21.99 6.47 0.09
C LYS A 2 22.26 5.34 1.06
N LYS A 3 21.67 5.41 2.24
CA LYS A 3 21.80 4.34 3.21
C LYS A 3 21.15 3.07 2.67
N GLN A 4 21.75 1.93 3.00
CA GLN A 4 21.18 0.65 2.67
C GLN A 4 19.79 0.56 3.30
N GLY A 5 18.80 0.10 2.52
CA GLY A 5 17.43 -0.03 2.96
C GLY A 5 16.58 1.20 2.76
N MET A 6 17.18 2.35 2.44
CA MET A 6 16.42 3.55 2.12
C MET A 6 16.05 3.56 0.65
N MET A 7 14.77 3.71 0.37
CA MET A 7 14.25 3.67 -0.99
C MET A 7 13.11 4.66 -1.13
N THR A 8 13.18 5.49 -2.15
CA THR A 8 12.06 6.40 -2.45
C THR A 8 10.96 5.62 -3.16
N LEU A 9 9.78 6.22 -3.20
CA LEU A 9 8.66 5.63 -3.92
C LEU A 9 8.98 5.48 -5.41
N GLU A 10 9.65 6.47 -5.97
CA GLU A 10 10.06 6.42 -7.38
C GLU A 10 11.03 5.27 -7.64
N GLU A 11 11.98 5.08 -6.74
CA GLU A 11 12.92 3.97 -6.85
C GLU A 11 12.22 2.62 -6.71
N ALA A 12 11.27 2.53 -5.79
CA ALA A 12 10.51 1.29 -5.60
C ALA A 12 9.76 0.94 -6.88
N GLN A 13 9.10 1.94 -7.48
CA GLN A 13 8.35 1.72 -8.73
C GLN A 13 9.28 1.24 -9.84
N HIS A 14 10.44 1.85 -9.96
CA HIS A 14 11.44 1.46 -10.97
C HIS A 14 11.98 0.04 -10.70
N GLN A 15 12.26 -0.27 -9.44
CA GLN A 15 12.79 -1.59 -9.07
C GLN A 15 11.79 -2.70 -9.35
N VAL A 16 10.50 -2.45 -9.14
CA VAL A 16 9.46 -3.43 -9.50
C VAL A 16 9.50 -3.70 -11.00
N ASP A 17 9.60 -2.65 -11.80
CA ASP A 17 9.65 -2.83 -13.25
C ASP A 17 10.86 -3.64 -13.70
N CYS A 18 12.02 -3.33 -13.14
CA CYS A 18 13.25 -4.07 -13.45
C CYS A 18 13.12 -5.53 -13.05
N TRP A 19 12.54 -5.80 -11.88
CA TRP A 19 12.38 -7.16 -11.38
C TRP A 19 11.44 -7.97 -12.28
N ILE A 20 10.31 -7.37 -12.68
CA ILE A 20 9.36 -8.06 -13.57
C ILE A 20 10.04 -8.42 -14.90
N LYS A 21 10.79 -7.48 -15.48
CA LYS A 21 11.44 -7.73 -16.75
C LYS A 21 12.56 -8.76 -16.64
N LYS A 22 13.24 -8.80 -15.51
CA LYS A 22 14.35 -9.72 -15.32
C LYS A 22 13.90 -11.13 -14.91
N TYR A 23 12.96 -11.23 -14.01
CA TYR A 23 12.56 -12.51 -13.41
C TYR A 23 11.15 -12.95 -13.76
N GLY A 24 10.22 -11.99 -13.92
CA GLY A 24 8.82 -12.28 -14.16
C GLY A 24 8.45 -12.44 -15.62
N VAL A 25 9.37 -12.15 -16.52
CA VAL A 25 9.20 -12.16 -17.95
C VAL A 25 8.35 -10.97 -18.41
N ARG A 26 7.12 -10.87 -17.95
CA ARG A 26 6.23 -9.74 -18.24
C ARG A 26 5.20 -9.59 -17.13
N TYR A 27 4.53 -8.45 -17.14
CA TYR A 27 3.40 -8.27 -16.23
C TYR A 27 2.25 -9.20 -16.61
N PHE A 28 1.49 -9.65 -15.64
CA PHE A 28 0.16 -10.20 -15.90
C PHE A 28 -0.69 -9.11 -16.54
N SER A 29 -1.81 -9.48 -17.17
CA SER A 29 -2.72 -8.47 -17.70
C SER A 29 -3.23 -7.57 -16.55
N GLU A 30 -3.67 -6.37 -16.91
CA GLU A 30 -4.16 -5.40 -15.92
C GLU A 30 -5.30 -5.96 -15.09
N LEU A 31 -6.22 -6.68 -15.74
CA LEU A 31 -7.34 -7.28 -15.00
C LEU A 31 -6.88 -8.39 -14.08
N THR A 32 -5.91 -9.19 -14.50
CA THR A 32 -5.35 -10.22 -13.63
C THR A 32 -4.65 -9.57 -12.43
N ASN A 33 -3.90 -8.50 -12.65
CA ASN A 33 -3.25 -7.82 -11.55
C ASN A 33 -4.26 -7.14 -10.61
N MET A 34 -5.39 -6.72 -11.12
CA MET A 34 -6.47 -6.22 -10.25
C MET A 34 -7.02 -7.33 -9.36
N ALA A 35 -7.17 -8.54 -9.91
CA ALA A 35 -7.61 -9.69 -9.11
C ALA A 35 -6.55 -10.06 -8.06
N VAL A 36 -5.27 -10.03 -8.44
CA VAL A 36 -4.17 -10.29 -7.51
C VAL A 36 -4.17 -9.24 -6.39
N LEU A 37 -4.41 -7.98 -6.72
CA LEU A 37 -4.51 -6.93 -5.71
C LEU A 37 -5.61 -7.25 -4.69
N THR A 38 -6.77 -7.69 -5.19
CA THR A 38 -7.88 -8.07 -4.32
C THR A 38 -7.49 -9.22 -3.40
N GLU A 39 -6.77 -10.20 -3.92
CA GLU A 39 -6.28 -11.32 -3.10
C GLU A 39 -5.31 -10.84 -2.02
N GLU A 40 -4.38 -9.97 -2.38
CA GLU A 40 -3.39 -9.48 -1.42
C GLU A 40 -4.04 -8.61 -0.34
N VAL A 41 -5.03 -7.80 -0.71
CA VAL A 41 -5.82 -7.04 0.27
C VAL A 41 -6.55 -8.00 1.21
N GLY A 42 -7.06 -9.10 0.67
CA GLY A 42 -7.71 -10.13 1.49
C GLY A 42 -6.75 -10.76 2.48
N GLU A 43 -5.51 -11.02 2.07
CA GLU A 43 -4.50 -11.56 2.97
C GLU A 43 -4.16 -10.58 4.09
N LEU A 44 -4.04 -9.31 3.74
CA LEU A 44 -3.83 -8.26 4.75
C LEU A 44 -5.02 -8.20 5.71
N ALA A 45 -6.25 -8.28 5.18
CA ALA A 45 -7.46 -8.28 6.00
C ALA A 45 -7.47 -9.46 6.97
N ARG A 46 -7.01 -10.62 6.52
CA ARG A 46 -6.94 -11.80 7.38
C ARG A 46 -6.04 -11.56 8.59
N VAL A 47 -4.86 -11.02 8.35
CA VAL A 47 -3.92 -10.74 9.44
C VAL A 47 -4.49 -9.67 10.37
N MET A 48 -5.08 -8.61 9.81
CA MET A 48 -5.69 -7.54 10.59
C MET A 48 -6.80 -8.05 11.49
N SER A 49 -7.66 -8.94 10.95
CA SER A 49 -8.76 -9.51 11.72
C SER A 49 -8.28 -10.34 12.90
N ARG A 50 -7.18 -11.07 12.71
CA ARG A 50 -6.65 -11.94 13.75
C ARG A 50 -5.83 -11.20 14.79
N LYS A 51 -5.16 -10.13 14.38
CA LYS A 51 -4.33 -9.35 15.31
C LYS A 51 -5.15 -8.35 16.12
N TYR A 52 -6.12 -7.72 15.48
CA TYR A 52 -6.85 -6.60 16.08
C TYR A 52 -8.35 -6.83 16.20
N GLY A 53 -8.87 -7.89 15.59
CA GLY A 53 -10.29 -8.19 15.60
C GLY A 53 -10.64 -9.32 16.57
N ASP A 54 -11.76 -9.96 16.28
CA ASP A 54 -12.30 -10.99 17.16
C ASP A 54 -11.85 -12.39 16.82
N GLN A 55 -11.08 -12.55 15.75
CA GLN A 55 -10.50 -13.83 15.36
C GLN A 55 -9.08 -13.96 15.90
N SER A 56 -8.60 -15.19 15.99
CA SER A 56 -7.25 -15.47 16.48
C SER A 56 -6.46 -16.21 15.42
N PHE A 57 -5.14 -16.05 15.48
CA PHE A 57 -4.27 -16.86 14.65
C PHE A 57 -4.38 -18.32 15.03
N LYS A 58 -4.35 -19.18 14.02
CA LYS A 58 -4.23 -20.62 14.25
C LYS A 58 -2.78 -20.92 14.60
N GLU A 59 -2.59 -22.09 15.23
CA GLU A 59 -1.26 -22.55 15.56
C GLU A 59 -0.40 -22.60 14.29
N GLY A 60 0.79 -22.00 14.36
CA GLY A 60 1.71 -21.95 13.24
C GLY A 60 1.53 -20.77 12.29
N GLU A 61 0.44 -20.04 12.41
CA GLU A 61 0.25 -18.83 11.60
C GLU A 61 1.08 -17.68 12.16
N LYS A 62 1.56 -16.82 11.26
CA LYS A 62 2.44 -15.71 11.64
C LYS A 62 1.73 -14.39 11.60
N ASP A 63 2.17 -13.50 12.49
CA ASP A 63 1.80 -12.09 12.46
C ASP A 63 2.82 -11.39 11.56
N ASN A 64 2.50 -11.32 10.26
CA ASN A 64 3.38 -10.76 9.24
C ASN A 64 2.73 -9.59 8.51
N ILE A 65 2.15 -8.68 9.28
CA ILE A 65 1.41 -7.55 8.71
C ILE A 65 2.29 -6.67 7.81
N ASP A 66 3.56 -6.51 8.17
CA ASP A 66 4.49 -5.72 7.37
C ASP A 66 4.67 -6.33 5.98
N ASP A 67 4.80 -7.64 5.90
CA ASP A 67 4.97 -8.35 4.65
C ASP A 67 3.70 -8.26 3.80
N GLU A 68 2.53 -8.38 4.44
CA GLU A 68 1.27 -8.29 3.74
C GLU A 68 1.03 -6.88 3.18
N ILE A 69 1.45 -5.85 3.92
CA ILE A 69 1.38 -4.48 3.42
C ILE A 69 2.31 -4.33 2.20
N ALA A 70 3.52 -4.88 2.29
CA ALA A 70 4.47 -4.83 1.19
C ALA A 70 3.93 -5.53 -0.06
N ASP A 71 3.23 -6.65 0.12
CA ASP A 71 2.63 -7.38 -1.02
C ASP A 71 1.57 -6.54 -1.72
N VAL A 72 0.73 -5.82 -0.96
CA VAL A 72 -0.27 -4.92 -1.54
C VAL A 72 0.43 -3.81 -2.33
N LEU A 73 1.46 -3.21 -1.74
CA LEU A 73 2.19 -2.14 -2.42
C LEU A 73 2.85 -2.65 -3.69
N TRP A 74 3.41 -3.86 -3.67
CA TRP A 74 4.02 -4.46 -4.84
C TRP A 74 3.04 -4.49 -6.02
N VAL A 75 1.84 -4.98 -5.78
CA VAL A 75 0.86 -5.11 -6.87
C VAL A 75 0.40 -3.73 -7.35
N LEU A 76 0.25 -2.78 -6.44
CA LEU A 76 -0.09 -1.41 -6.83
C LEU A 76 0.98 -0.81 -7.74
N LEU A 77 2.25 -1.04 -7.43
CA LEU A 77 3.34 -0.55 -8.26
C LEU A 77 3.38 -1.25 -9.63
N CYS A 78 3.04 -2.54 -9.68
CA CYS A 78 2.88 -3.24 -10.96
C CYS A 78 1.80 -2.59 -11.81
N ILE A 79 0.64 -2.32 -11.21
CA ILE A 79 -0.48 -1.71 -11.94
C ILE A 79 -0.08 -0.30 -12.42
N ALA A 80 0.59 0.46 -11.57
CA ALA A 80 1.05 1.80 -11.96
C ALA A 80 1.98 1.74 -13.16
N ASN A 81 2.94 0.81 -13.13
CA ASN A 81 3.87 0.65 -14.25
C ASN A 81 3.16 0.28 -15.53
N GLN A 82 2.20 -0.65 -15.44
CA GLN A 82 1.45 -1.11 -16.62
C GLN A 82 0.61 -0.01 -17.26
N THR A 83 0.10 0.89 -16.44
CA THR A 83 -0.81 1.93 -16.90
C THR A 83 -0.11 3.27 -17.15
N GLY A 84 1.21 3.30 -17.00
CA GLY A 84 1.99 4.51 -17.27
C GLY A 84 1.82 5.59 -16.22
N VAL A 85 1.43 5.23 -15.01
CA VAL A 85 1.22 6.18 -13.92
C VAL A 85 2.52 6.35 -13.14
N ASN A 86 2.93 7.60 -12.95
CA ASN A 86 4.03 7.94 -12.04
C ASN A 86 3.42 8.09 -10.65
N VAL A 87 3.71 7.13 -9.77
CA VAL A 87 3.08 7.08 -8.45
C VAL A 87 3.48 8.25 -7.58
N THR A 88 4.74 8.69 -7.69
CA THR A 88 5.23 9.83 -6.90
C THR A 88 4.43 11.09 -7.21
N GLU A 89 4.25 11.38 -8.50
CA GLU A 89 3.48 12.54 -8.93
C GLU A 89 2.01 12.42 -8.59
N ALA A 90 1.46 11.23 -8.82
CA ALA A 90 0.05 10.98 -8.52
C ALA A 90 -0.23 11.14 -7.04
N PHE A 91 0.66 10.63 -6.20
CA PHE A 91 0.49 10.71 -4.76
C PHE A 91 0.64 12.16 -4.27
N ALA A 92 1.61 12.90 -4.83
CA ALA A 92 1.78 14.31 -4.48
C ALA A 92 0.52 15.12 -4.81
N ARG A 93 -0.05 14.90 -6.00
CA ARG A 93 -1.31 15.57 -6.38
C ARG A 93 -2.45 15.17 -5.47
N ASN A 94 -2.49 13.91 -5.07
CA ASN A 94 -3.55 13.40 -4.20
C ASN A 94 -3.47 14.05 -2.81
N LEU A 95 -2.26 14.21 -2.27
CA LEU A 95 -2.06 14.89 -1.00
C LEU A 95 -2.53 16.34 -1.08
N GLU A 96 -2.16 17.02 -2.14
CA GLU A 96 -2.58 18.42 -2.37
C GLU A 96 -4.10 18.52 -2.41
N LYS A 97 -4.74 17.64 -3.18
CA LYS A 97 -6.19 17.64 -3.32
C LYS A 97 -6.88 17.38 -1.98
N LYS A 98 -6.37 16.45 -1.19
CA LYS A 98 -6.93 16.16 0.13
C LYS A 98 -6.75 17.35 1.07
N THR A 99 -5.60 17.99 1.01
CA THR A 99 -5.33 19.16 1.85
C THR A 99 -6.28 20.29 1.52
N GLN A 100 -6.48 20.59 0.23
CA GLN A 100 -7.39 21.65 -0.18
C GLN A 100 -8.83 21.35 0.23
N ARG A 101 -9.26 20.09 0.08
CA ARG A 101 -10.63 19.71 0.38
C ARG A 101 -10.91 19.63 1.87
N ASP A 102 -9.98 19.07 2.64
CA ASP A 102 -10.26 18.63 4.00
C ASP A 102 -9.45 19.35 5.09
N SER A 103 -8.58 20.31 4.73
CA SER A 103 -7.65 20.88 5.70
C SER A 103 -8.31 21.50 6.93
N ALA A 104 -9.49 22.11 6.75
CA ALA A 104 -10.22 22.68 7.87
C ALA A 104 -11.33 21.76 8.37
N ARG A 105 -11.75 20.83 7.54
CA ARG A 105 -12.91 19.98 7.82
C ARG A 105 -12.69 19.11 9.05
N HIS A 106 -11.56 18.43 9.11
CA HIS A 106 -11.26 17.52 10.22
C HIS A 106 -10.84 18.28 11.47
N ILE A 107 -10.11 19.36 11.31
CA ILE A 107 -9.73 20.21 12.44
C ILE A 107 -10.96 20.76 13.15
N ASN A 108 -11.99 21.11 12.38
CA ASN A 108 -13.22 21.68 12.92
C ASN A 108 -14.26 20.65 13.33
N ASN A 109 -13.97 19.36 13.16
CA ASN A 109 -14.91 18.30 13.51
C ASN A 109 -14.73 17.90 14.97
N PRO A 110 -15.75 18.16 15.85
CA PRO A 110 -15.61 17.84 17.26
C PRO A 110 -15.35 16.36 17.54
N LYS A 111 -15.85 15.48 16.66
CA LYS A 111 -15.67 14.03 16.84
C LYS A 111 -14.22 13.59 16.71
N LEU A 112 -13.40 14.37 15.99
CA LEU A 112 -12.01 14.04 15.75
C LEU A 112 -11.05 14.73 16.70
N GLN A 113 -11.56 15.57 17.61
CA GLN A 113 -10.71 16.18 18.63
C GLN A 113 -10.22 15.10 19.58
N ASP A 114 -8.98 15.23 19.96
CA ASP A 114 -8.37 14.24 20.82
C ASP A 114 -8.77 14.44 22.27
N HIS A 115 -9.39 13.42 22.83
CA HIS A 115 -9.77 13.39 24.23
C HIS A 115 -9.16 12.18 24.93
N GLY A 116 -8.33 11.44 24.22
CA GLY A 116 -7.86 10.15 24.69
C GLY A 116 -6.89 10.21 25.85
N GLU A 117 -6.13 11.28 25.93
CA GLU A 117 -5.14 11.44 27.00
C GLU A 117 -5.74 11.90 28.33
N GLU A 118 -6.99 12.18 28.34
CA GLU A 118 -7.67 12.57 29.58
C GLU A 118 -7.78 11.44 30.57
#